data_f66667e220c10ed9d21fc8f615da61c5
#
_entry.id   f66667e220c10ed9d21fc8f615da61c5
#
_cell.length_a   1.000
_cell.length_b   1.000
_cell.length_c   1.000
_cell.angle_alpha   90.00
_cell.angle_beta   90.00
_cell.angle_gamma   90.00
#
_symmetry.space_group_name_H-M   'P 1'
#
loop_
_entity.id
_entity.type
_entity.pdbx_description
1 polymer ?
#
loop_
_entity_poly.entity_id
_entity_poly.type
_entity_poly.pdbx_seq_one_letter_code
_entity_poly.pdbx_strand_id
1 'polypeptide(L)'
;MAFRRLTSRLEHTTRLPSVPVLAMRAVSEIGEGLGFGCCLRKFSCGSPHIEKVLSHGVEDGAISEKIARIRKELDAAKRSFLDVPNAIKMMPKMDPKGIYVNKNLRLENIQVYGFDYDYTLAHYSGNLQSLIYDLAKEHLVNEHRYPESCMQFKYDPSFPIRGLYYDKLKGCLLKMDFFQSIEPDGCFFGRHKLSREEINEIYGTRHIGRDQARELVGLMDLFCFSEACLIADMVQHFVDAKLEFDACYIYQDVNRAIQHVHQSGLVHQQILSDPQRYLVKNDTTGSEGSWRQLFDVIIAQANKPSFYTSEHPFRSYDTEKDTLAFSKVDVFLPNQIYYHGNLKAFLQITKWHGPEVIYFGDHLFSDLRGPSKAGWRTAAIIHELENEIRIQNEDSYRCQQAKYHILQELLGKLQACVGNCQKEEAYNALVNELNDERQRARSAMRAMFNRFFGATFVTDTGQESAFAYNIQQYADVYTSKPENFLFYPPEAWLHAPFDIKIMPHHVKVPASLFKA
;
A
#
# COMPACT_ATOMS: atom_id res chain seq x y z
N MET A 1 -4.22 19.74 -7.42
CA MET A 1 -5.58 19.50 -6.85
C MET A 1 -6.63 20.17 -7.69
N ALA A 2 -7.66 19.48 -8.08
CA ALA A 2 -8.81 20.04 -8.79
C ALA A 2 -10.10 19.57 -8.10
N PHE A 3 -11.10 20.44 -8.01
CA PHE A 3 -12.34 20.18 -7.30
C PHE A 3 -13.55 20.54 -8.16
N ARG A 4 -14.56 19.69 -8.16
CA ARG A 4 -15.85 19.87 -8.81
C ARG A 4 -16.98 19.71 -7.81
N ARG A 5 -17.88 20.69 -7.72
CA ARG A 5 -19.12 20.61 -6.94
C ARG A 5 -20.26 20.15 -7.84
N LEU A 6 -21.06 19.21 -7.39
CA LEU A 6 -22.31 18.84 -8.04
C LEU A 6 -23.37 19.89 -7.74
N THR A 7 -23.79 20.65 -8.76
CA THR A 7 -24.94 21.55 -8.64
C THR A 7 -26.21 20.72 -8.84
N SER A 8 -26.89 20.37 -7.75
CA SER A 8 -28.25 19.85 -7.84
C SER A 8 -29.19 20.95 -8.32
N ARG A 9 -29.61 20.94 -9.57
CA ARG A 9 -30.86 21.60 -9.96
C ARG A 9 -32.02 20.73 -9.50
N LEU A 10 -32.48 20.95 -8.28
CA LEU A 10 -33.82 20.65 -7.85
C LEU A 10 -34.26 21.75 -6.89
N GLU A 11 -34.88 22.77 -7.48
CA GLU A 11 -35.80 23.64 -6.74
C GLU A 11 -37.01 22.81 -6.34
N HIS A 12 -37.13 22.49 -5.06
CA HIS A 12 -38.42 22.38 -4.39
C HIS A 12 -38.26 22.70 -2.91
N THR A 13 -38.86 23.81 -2.57
CA THR A 13 -39.18 24.33 -1.24
C THR A 13 -39.81 23.30 -0.34
N THR A 14 -39.25 23.06 0.84
CA THR A 14 -40.01 22.92 2.09
C THR A 14 -39.12 23.25 3.28
N ARG A 15 -39.51 24.28 4.00
CA ARG A 15 -38.99 24.65 5.33
C ARG A 15 -39.39 23.58 6.34
N LEU A 16 -38.45 23.13 7.13
CA LEU A 16 -38.73 22.50 8.44
C LEU A 16 -37.82 23.09 9.54
N PRO A 17 -38.25 23.07 10.80
CA PRO A 17 -37.88 24.06 11.78
C PRO A 17 -36.62 23.73 12.59
N SER A 18 -36.05 24.78 13.14
CA SER A 18 -34.93 24.83 14.07
C SER A 18 -35.19 24.03 15.36
N VAL A 19 -34.21 23.20 15.76
CA VAL A 19 -34.11 22.61 17.10
C VAL A 19 -32.78 23.09 17.73
N PRO A 20 -32.77 23.44 19.03
CA PRO A 20 -31.73 24.26 19.62
C PRO A 20 -30.46 23.50 20.01
N VAL A 21 -29.38 24.23 19.90
CA VAL A 21 -28.00 23.87 20.33
C VAL A 21 -27.99 23.76 21.87
N LEU A 22 -27.62 22.59 22.39
CA LEU A 22 -27.17 22.43 23.75
C LEU A 22 -25.65 22.33 23.79
N ALA A 23 -25.07 23.39 24.35
CA ALA A 23 -23.67 23.48 24.67
C ALA A 23 -23.28 22.48 25.78
N MET A 24 -22.23 21.70 25.58
CA MET A 24 -21.48 21.11 26.69
C MET A 24 -20.04 21.66 26.68
N ARG A 25 -19.77 22.33 27.78
CA ARG A 25 -18.48 22.91 28.15
C ARG A 25 -17.45 21.84 28.43
N ALA A 26 -16.23 22.22 28.07
CA ALA A 26 -14.97 21.60 28.43
C ALA A 26 -14.80 21.45 29.97
N VAL A 27 -14.15 20.35 30.34
CA VAL A 27 -13.35 20.29 31.57
C VAL A 27 -11.93 19.95 31.16
N SER A 28 -11.07 20.91 31.33
CA SER A 28 -9.62 20.78 31.32
C SER A 28 -9.15 20.47 32.75
N GLU A 29 -7.95 19.91 32.82
CA GLU A 29 -7.08 19.74 33.99
C GLU A 29 -7.20 18.45 34.77
N ILE A 30 -6.08 17.81 34.82
CA ILE A 30 -5.32 17.15 35.90
C ILE A 30 -4.50 16.06 35.19
N GLY A 31 -3.17 16.01 35.11
CA GLY A 31 -2.25 16.21 36.18
C GLY A 31 -1.18 15.12 36.04
N GLU A 32 0.02 15.48 36.14
CA GLU A 32 1.28 14.76 36.04
C GLU A 32 1.35 13.43 36.82
N GLY A 33 2.14 12.50 36.23
CA GLY A 33 2.96 11.61 37.02
C GLY A 33 2.37 10.24 37.37
N LEU A 34 2.78 9.24 36.62
CA LEU A 34 3.08 7.91 37.19
C LEU A 34 4.02 7.16 36.22
N GLY A 35 5.27 7.08 36.63
CA GLY A 35 6.27 6.24 36.01
C GLY A 35 5.89 4.77 36.12
N PHE A 36 5.70 4.11 34.98
CA PHE A 36 5.66 2.65 34.92
C PHE A 36 7.07 2.10 34.85
N GLY A 37 7.60 1.79 36.01
CA GLY A 37 8.77 0.91 36.16
C GLY A 37 8.44 -0.46 35.59
N CYS A 38 9.20 -0.84 34.58
CA CYS A 38 9.19 -2.17 33.98
C CYS A 38 9.68 -3.20 34.99
N CYS A 39 8.78 -3.86 35.69
CA CYS A 39 9.07 -4.97 36.57
C CYS A 39 9.22 -6.25 35.74
N LEU A 40 10.38 -6.48 35.19
CA LEU A 40 10.79 -7.80 34.68
C LEU A 40 10.88 -8.77 35.86
N ARG A 41 9.78 -9.38 36.22
CA ARG A 41 9.83 -10.60 37.03
C ARG A 41 10.32 -11.73 36.13
N LYS A 42 11.54 -12.20 36.42
CA LYS A 42 12.01 -13.51 35.97
C LYS A 42 11.02 -14.53 36.53
N PHE A 43 10.24 -15.15 35.63
CA PHE A 43 9.51 -16.36 35.96
C PHE A 43 10.54 -17.48 36.13
N SER A 44 10.91 -17.76 37.34
CA SER A 44 11.57 -19.00 37.72
C SER A 44 10.54 -20.12 37.53
N CYS A 45 10.80 -20.98 36.55
CA CYS A 45 10.05 -22.19 36.30
C CYS A 45 10.37 -23.20 37.42
N GLY A 46 9.59 -23.17 38.48
CA GLY A 46 9.74 -24.05 39.62
C GLY A 46 8.50 -24.04 40.51
N SER A 47 7.37 -24.42 39.99
CA SER A 47 6.19 -24.77 40.78
C SER A 47 5.86 -26.24 40.55
N PRO A 48 5.92 -27.10 41.60
CA PRO A 48 5.67 -28.55 41.48
C PRO A 48 4.24 -28.90 41.03
N HIS A 49 3.33 -27.92 40.98
CA HIS A 49 1.96 -28.14 40.54
C HIS A 49 1.77 -28.11 39.02
N ILE A 50 2.67 -27.47 38.28
CA ILE A 50 2.58 -27.42 36.79
C ILE A 50 3.16 -28.73 36.20
N GLU A 51 4.18 -29.30 36.79
CA GLU A 51 4.70 -30.63 36.37
C GLU A 51 3.67 -31.74 36.57
N LYS A 52 2.80 -31.68 37.60
CA LYS A 52 1.78 -32.71 37.84
C LYS A 52 0.59 -32.64 36.86
N VAL A 53 0.32 -31.48 36.24
CA VAL A 53 -0.74 -31.34 35.21
C VAL A 53 -0.22 -31.78 33.84
N LEU A 54 1.09 -31.67 33.59
CA LEU A 54 1.72 -32.11 32.34
C LEU A 54 2.14 -33.59 32.35
N SER A 55 2.12 -34.27 33.53
CA SER A 55 2.49 -35.68 33.68
C SER A 55 1.33 -36.66 33.60
N HIS A 56 0.12 -36.22 33.19
CA HIS A 56 -0.94 -37.18 32.80
C HIS A 56 -0.57 -37.73 31.43
N GLY A 57 0.01 -38.92 31.43
CA GLY A 57 0.50 -39.65 30.28
C GLY A 57 -0.56 -39.76 29.19
N VAL A 58 -0.35 -39.02 28.11
CA VAL A 58 -0.93 -39.38 26.82
C VAL A 58 -0.15 -40.61 26.39
N GLU A 59 -0.81 -41.78 26.34
CA GLU A 59 -0.22 -43.03 25.91
C GLU A 59 0.48 -42.86 24.56
N ASP A 60 1.72 -43.27 24.44
CA ASP A 60 2.54 -43.17 23.21
C ASP A 60 1.79 -43.74 21.97
N GLY A 61 0.91 -44.71 22.18
CA GLY A 61 0.02 -45.28 21.14
C GLY A 61 -0.99 -44.29 20.58
N ALA A 62 -1.56 -43.40 21.40
CA ALA A 62 -2.54 -42.43 20.94
C ALA A 62 -1.92 -41.30 20.10
N ILE A 63 -0.64 -41.04 20.29
CA ILE A 63 0.12 -40.03 19.56
C ILE A 63 0.51 -40.55 18.18
N SER A 64 1.03 -41.77 18.12
CA SER A 64 1.38 -42.46 16.87
C SER A 64 0.14 -42.59 15.97
N GLU A 65 -1.04 -42.88 16.55
CA GLU A 65 -2.31 -42.93 15.81
C GLU A 65 -2.72 -41.54 15.23
N LYS A 66 -2.51 -40.47 15.99
CA LYS A 66 -2.78 -39.11 15.50
C LYS A 66 -1.84 -38.71 14.35
N ILE A 67 -0.55 -39.01 14.44
CA ILE A 67 0.42 -38.78 13.37
C ILE A 67 0.03 -39.56 12.11
N ALA A 68 -0.34 -40.85 12.27
CA ALA A 68 -0.80 -41.70 11.17
C ALA A 68 -2.08 -41.12 10.51
N ARG A 69 -3.00 -40.58 11.30
CA ARG A 69 -4.21 -39.93 10.79
C ARG A 69 -3.88 -38.69 9.97
N ILE A 70 -3.01 -37.82 10.47
CA ILE A 70 -2.58 -36.59 9.75
C ILE A 70 -1.85 -36.98 8.46
N ARG A 71 -1.03 -38.03 8.49
CA ARG A 71 -0.39 -38.58 7.29
C ARG A 71 -1.43 -38.98 6.24
N LYS A 72 -2.46 -39.70 6.64
CA LYS A 72 -3.55 -40.13 5.76
C LYS A 72 -4.33 -38.91 5.19
N GLU A 73 -4.56 -37.86 6.01
CA GLU A 73 -5.18 -36.63 5.56
C GLU A 73 -4.28 -35.92 4.52
N LEU A 74 -2.96 -35.85 4.73
CA LEU A 74 -2.00 -35.29 3.76
C LEU A 74 -2.00 -36.06 2.43
N ASP A 75 -1.97 -37.41 2.48
CA ASP A 75 -1.96 -38.23 1.28
C ASP A 75 -3.28 -38.11 0.49
N ALA A 76 -4.41 -37.93 1.18
CA ALA A 76 -5.69 -37.64 0.56
C ALA A 76 -5.69 -36.25 -0.09
N ALA A 77 -5.17 -35.23 0.60
CA ALA A 77 -5.03 -33.87 0.08
C ALA A 77 -4.12 -33.85 -1.15
N LYS A 78 -2.97 -34.54 -1.12
CA LYS A 78 -2.06 -34.61 -2.27
C LYS A 78 -2.72 -35.19 -3.53
N ARG A 79 -3.57 -36.19 -3.39
CA ARG A 79 -4.34 -36.73 -4.53
C ARG A 79 -5.29 -35.68 -5.11
N SER A 80 -5.91 -34.86 -4.25
CA SER A 80 -6.79 -33.76 -4.69
C SER A 80 -6.03 -32.59 -5.31
N PHE A 81 -4.70 -32.49 -5.08
CA PHE A 81 -3.88 -31.40 -5.64
C PHE A 81 -3.44 -31.64 -7.10
N LEU A 82 -3.66 -32.82 -7.64
CA LEU A 82 -3.25 -33.19 -9.01
C LEU A 82 -4.03 -32.38 -10.06
N ASP A 83 -5.32 -32.13 -9.80
CA ASP A 83 -6.20 -31.37 -10.68
C ASP A 83 -6.82 -30.18 -9.93
N VAL A 84 -7.10 -29.09 -10.65
CA VAL A 84 -7.83 -27.95 -10.07
C VAL A 84 -9.28 -28.37 -9.83
N PRO A 85 -9.75 -28.43 -8.58
CA PRO A 85 -11.11 -28.83 -8.28
C PRO A 85 -12.15 -27.94 -8.98
N ASN A 86 -13.23 -28.55 -9.47
CA ASN A 86 -14.32 -27.80 -10.11
C ASN A 86 -14.89 -26.70 -9.20
N ALA A 87 -14.92 -26.93 -7.88
CA ALA A 87 -15.31 -25.92 -6.90
C ALA A 87 -14.49 -24.64 -7.00
N ILE A 88 -13.18 -24.71 -7.26
CA ILE A 88 -12.31 -23.55 -7.46
C ILE A 88 -12.66 -22.82 -8.75
N LYS A 89 -12.89 -23.56 -9.84
CA LYS A 89 -13.28 -22.99 -11.14
C LYS A 89 -14.63 -22.26 -11.08
N MET A 90 -15.54 -22.75 -10.22
CA MET A 90 -16.88 -22.16 -10.03
C MET A 90 -16.92 -21.04 -9.00
N MET A 91 -15.81 -20.75 -8.28
CA MET A 91 -15.78 -19.65 -7.34
C MET A 91 -15.99 -18.31 -8.04
N PRO A 92 -16.76 -17.36 -7.43
CA PRO A 92 -16.91 -16.01 -7.95
C PRO A 92 -15.55 -15.35 -8.19
N LYS A 93 -15.42 -14.65 -9.31
CA LYS A 93 -14.25 -13.84 -9.62
C LYS A 93 -14.46 -12.42 -9.12
N MET A 94 -13.40 -11.82 -8.59
CA MET A 94 -13.41 -10.41 -8.20
C MET A 94 -13.35 -9.55 -9.45
N ASP A 95 -14.06 -8.42 -9.44
CA ASP A 95 -14.07 -7.48 -10.56
C ASP A 95 -12.80 -6.59 -10.54
N PRO A 96 -11.92 -6.65 -11.55
CA PRO A 96 -10.75 -5.79 -11.63
C PRO A 96 -11.07 -4.28 -11.68
N LYS A 97 -12.29 -3.92 -12.08
CA LYS A 97 -12.80 -2.55 -12.13
C LYS A 97 -13.74 -2.20 -10.97
N GLY A 98 -13.85 -3.09 -9.98
CA GLY A 98 -14.68 -2.87 -8.80
C GLY A 98 -14.17 -1.73 -7.93
N ILE A 99 -15.09 -1.15 -7.14
CA ILE A 99 -14.76 -0.28 -6.02
C ILE A 99 -14.75 -1.12 -4.75
N TYR A 100 -13.61 -1.17 -4.09
CA TYR A 100 -13.41 -1.92 -2.85
C TYR A 100 -13.56 -1.01 -1.65
N VAL A 101 -14.28 -1.45 -0.64
CA VAL A 101 -14.78 -0.59 0.43
C VAL A 101 -14.15 -0.97 1.77
N ASN A 102 -13.44 -0.04 2.39
CA ASN A 102 -12.92 -0.15 3.75
C ASN A 102 -13.88 0.46 4.77
N LYS A 103 -14.55 1.56 4.41
CA LYS A 103 -15.53 2.24 5.24
C LYS A 103 -16.77 2.56 4.41
N ASN A 104 -17.94 2.32 4.97
CA ASN A 104 -19.21 2.55 4.26
C ASN A 104 -19.30 3.96 3.68
N LEU A 105 -19.69 4.05 2.43
CA LEU A 105 -19.80 5.29 1.67
C LEU A 105 -21.13 5.33 0.90
N ARG A 106 -21.90 6.39 1.09
CA ARG A 106 -23.08 6.70 0.27
C ARG A 106 -22.70 7.79 -0.73
N LEU A 107 -22.78 7.49 -2.02
CA LEU A 107 -22.41 8.45 -3.07
C LEU A 107 -23.37 9.63 -3.10
N GLU A 108 -24.65 9.46 -2.74
CA GLU A 108 -25.64 10.53 -2.62
C GLU A 108 -25.25 11.65 -1.65
N ASN A 109 -24.40 11.35 -0.65
CA ASN A 109 -23.92 12.33 0.33
C ASN A 109 -22.69 13.11 -0.17
N ILE A 110 -22.12 12.73 -1.31
CA ILE A 110 -20.94 13.40 -1.87
C ILE A 110 -21.40 14.55 -2.77
N GLN A 111 -20.99 15.75 -2.43
CA GLN A 111 -21.28 16.96 -3.19
C GLN A 111 -20.07 17.52 -3.91
N VAL A 112 -18.85 17.20 -3.44
CA VAL A 112 -17.61 17.72 -3.98
C VAL A 112 -16.64 16.58 -4.27
N TYR A 113 -16.13 16.56 -5.50
CA TYR A 113 -15.14 15.62 -5.99
C TYR A 113 -13.82 16.36 -6.12
N GLY A 114 -12.82 15.96 -5.33
CA GLY A 114 -11.46 16.49 -5.40
C GLY A 114 -10.51 15.46 -6.00
N PHE A 115 -9.57 15.90 -6.81
CA PHE A 115 -8.65 15.01 -7.51
C PHE A 115 -7.21 15.48 -7.35
N ASP A 116 -6.32 14.54 -7.18
CA ASP A 116 -4.94 14.71 -7.55
C ASP A 116 -4.80 14.69 -9.08
N TYR A 117 -3.63 15.05 -9.61
CA TYR A 117 -3.41 15.09 -11.05
C TYR A 117 -2.62 13.88 -11.54
N ASP A 118 -1.38 13.74 -11.05
CA ASP A 118 -0.46 12.70 -11.52
C ASP A 118 -0.91 11.31 -11.07
N TYR A 119 -0.92 10.34 -11.98
CA TYR A 119 -1.41 8.98 -11.74
C TYR A 119 -2.85 8.87 -11.19
N THR A 120 -3.58 9.98 -11.18
CA THR A 120 -5.01 10.03 -10.83
C THR A 120 -5.85 10.47 -12.02
N LEU A 121 -5.69 11.72 -12.50
CA LEU A 121 -6.32 12.21 -13.73
C LEU A 121 -5.44 11.99 -14.96
N ALA A 122 -4.13 12.19 -14.83
CA ALA A 122 -3.17 11.92 -15.87
C ALA A 122 -2.61 10.50 -15.71
N HIS A 123 -2.77 9.67 -16.75
CA HIS A 123 -2.20 8.32 -16.78
C HIS A 123 -0.94 8.32 -17.62
N TYR A 124 0.17 7.91 -17.00
CA TYR A 124 1.47 7.84 -17.65
C TYR A 124 1.80 6.44 -18.14
N SER A 125 2.49 6.36 -19.28
CA SER A 125 3.06 5.11 -19.76
C SER A 125 4.34 4.74 -18.99
N GLY A 126 4.76 3.47 -19.07
CA GLY A 126 6.02 3.02 -18.48
C GLY A 126 7.26 3.78 -18.99
N ASN A 127 7.17 4.49 -20.14
CA ASN A 127 8.26 5.29 -20.68
C ASN A 127 8.62 6.49 -19.78
N LEU A 128 7.67 7.00 -18.98
CA LEU A 128 7.95 8.08 -18.04
C LEU A 128 8.98 7.65 -16.99
N GLN A 129 8.85 6.44 -16.47
CA GLN A 129 9.79 5.91 -15.47
C GLN A 129 11.20 5.73 -16.05
N SER A 130 11.28 5.25 -17.29
CA SER A 130 12.57 5.16 -18.01
C SER A 130 13.19 6.53 -18.23
N LEU A 131 12.39 7.53 -18.60
CA LEU A 131 12.85 8.91 -18.78
C LEU A 131 13.43 9.49 -17.49
N ILE A 132 12.70 9.40 -16.38
CA ILE A 132 13.14 9.92 -15.08
C ILE A 132 14.43 9.23 -14.65
N TYR A 133 14.49 7.90 -14.79
CA TYR A 133 15.67 7.09 -14.49
C TYR A 133 16.89 7.55 -15.30
N ASP A 134 16.74 7.71 -16.62
CA ASP A 134 17.85 8.05 -17.51
C ASP A 134 18.35 9.48 -17.24
N LEU A 135 17.46 10.47 -17.10
CA LEU A 135 17.83 11.85 -16.77
C LEU A 135 18.53 11.95 -15.41
N ALA A 136 18.02 11.25 -14.39
CA ALA A 136 18.64 11.26 -13.06
C ALA A 136 20.01 10.56 -13.06
N LYS A 137 20.15 9.45 -13.79
CA LYS A 137 21.42 8.75 -13.99
C LYS A 137 22.45 9.65 -14.69
N GLU A 138 22.05 10.34 -15.77
CA GLU A 138 22.92 11.31 -16.46
C GLU A 138 23.37 12.43 -15.52
N HIS A 139 22.47 12.95 -14.69
CA HIS A 139 22.81 13.97 -13.70
C HIS A 139 23.82 13.45 -12.66
N LEU A 140 23.66 12.21 -12.18
CA LEU A 140 24.62 11.59 -11.26
C LEU A 140 26.02 11.47 -11.88
N VAL A 141 26.12 11.04 -13.13
CA VAL A 141 27.43 10.86 -13.80
C VAL A 141 28.05 12.22 -14.12
N ASN A 142 27.30 13.15 -14.69
CA ASN A 142 27.84 14.40 -15.20
C ASN A 142 28.12 15.42 -14.08
N GLU A 143 27.23 15.56 -13.10
CA GLU A 143 27.32 16.59 -12.06
C GLU A 143 27.88 16.03 -10.74
N HIS A 144 27.43 14.86 -10.30
CA HIS A 144 27.91 14.23 -9.07
C HIS A 144 29.18 13.37 -9.28
N ARG A 145 29.66 13.24 -10.53
CA ARG A 145 30.90 12.52 -10.87
C ARG A 145 30.87 11.02 -10.54
N TYR A 146 29.70 10.40 -10.61
CA TYR A 146 29.62 8.95 -10.57
C TYR A 146 30.36 8.31 -11.75
N PRO A 147 30.85 7.06 -11.63
CA PRO A 147 31.59 6.41 -12.69
C PRO A 147 30.84 6.38 -14.02
N GLU A 148 31.53 6.64 -15.15
CA GLU A 148 30.92 6.59 -16.49
C GLU A 148 30.30 5.23 -16.81
N SER A 149 30.81 4.14 -16.21
CA SER A 149 30.24 2.80 -16.35
C SER A 149 28.76 2.74 -15.89
N CYS A 150 28.32 3.63 -15.01
CA CYS A 150 26.91 3.72 -14.59
C CYS A 150 25.98 4.10 -15.75
N MET A 151 26.48 4.75 -16.82
CA MET A 151 25.69 5.08 -18.01
C MET A 151 25.13 3.85 -18.74
N GLN A 152 25.71 2.67 -18.51
CA GLN A 152 25.26 1.42 -19.12
C GLN A 152 23.98 0.86 -18.51
N PHE A 153 23.59 1.32 -17.32
CA PHE A 153 22.39 0.85 -16.65
C PHE A 153 21.13 1.29 -17.38
N LYS A 154 20.12 0.42 -17.33
CA LYS A 154 18.80 0.66 -17.92
C LYS A 154 17.73 0.42 -16.88
N TYR A 155 16.69 1.21 -16.93
CA TYR A 155 15.53 1.01 -16.08
C TYR A 155 14.93 -0.39 -16.26
N ASP A 156 14.76 -1.12 -15.16
CA ASP A 156 14.09 -2.43 -15.13
C ASP A 156 12.70 -2.30 -14.50
N PRO A 157 11.64 -2.22 -15.31
CA PRO A 157 10.27 -2.08 -14.82
C PRO A 157 9.77 -3.29 -14.01
N SER A 158 10.47 -4.43 -14.10
CA SER A 158 10.12 -5.65 -13.38
C SER A 158 10.64 -5.66 -11.94
N PHE A 159 11.54 -4.74 -11.56
CA PHE A 159 12.18 -4.77 -10.26
C PHE A 159 11.29 -4.19 -9.14
N PRO A 160 10.88 -2.91 -9.18
CA PRO A 160 10.20 -2.30 -8.06
C PRO A 160 8.73 -2.70 -7.97
N ILE A 161 8.19 -2.58 -6.77
CA ILE A 161 6.74 -2.50 -6.50
C ILE A 161 6.47 -1.27 -5.65
N ARG A 162 5.23 -0.81 -5.61
CA ARG A 162 4.82 0.25 -4.70
C ARG A 162 4.74 -0.28 -3.27
N GLY A 163 5.07 0.56 -2.29
CA GLY A 163 5.01 0.19 -0.88
C GLY A 163 6.28 -0.40 -0.30
N LEU A 164 7.40 -0.32 -1.02
CA LEU A 164 8.72 -0.63 -0.48
C LEU A 164 9.20 0.46 0.47
N TYR A 165 10.14 0.09 1.32
CA TYR A 165 10.89 1.01 2.15
C TYR A 165 12.38 0.91 1.81
N TYR A 166 13.06 2.04 1.82
CA TYR A 166 14.51 2.08 1.72
C TYR A 166 15.11 2.48 3.05
N ASP A 167 16.03 1.65 3.57
CA ASP A 167 16.80 1.96 4.76
C ASP A 167 18.05 2.76 4.37
N LYS A 168 18.05 4.04 4.68
CA LYS A 168 19.14 4.96 4.33
C LYS A 168 20.48 4.58 4.95
N LEU A 169 20.47 3.99 6.14
CA LEU A 169 21.70 3.66 6.85
C LEU A 169 22.25 2.30 6.43
N LYS A 170 21.37 1.35 6.13
CA LYS A 170 21.75 -0.02 5.78
C LYS A 170 21.83 -0.26 4.27
N GLY A 171 21.30 0.66 3.47
CA GLY A 171 21.29 0.55 2.01
C GLY A 171 20.35 -0.52 1.45
N CYS A 172 19.38 -0.97 2.23
CA CYS A 172 18.49 -2.06 1.87
C CYS A 172 17.13 -1.57 1.38
N LEU A 173 16.61 -2.19 0.31
CA LEU A 173 15.21 -2.12 -0.08
C LEU A 173 14.43 -3.21 0.64
N LEU A 174 13.34 -2.83 1.31
CA LEU A 174 12.58 -3.68 2.21
C LEU A 174 11.12 -3.74 1.79
N LYS A 175 10.56 -4.94 1.70
CA LYS A 175 9.13 -5.16 1.80
C LYS A 175 8.78 -5.57 3.23
N MET A 176 7.78 -4.93 3.82
CA MET A 176 7.38 -5.18 5.22
C MET A 176 5.91 -5.55 5.32
N ASP A 177 5.58 -6.30 6.37
CA ASP A 177 4.21 -6.54 6.77
C ASP A 177 3.68 -5.40 7.68
N PHE A 178 2.40 -5.49 8.05
CA PHE A 178 1.76 -4.50 8.91
C PHE A 178 2.27 -4.47 10.36
N PHE A 179 3.00 -5.51 10.79
CA PHE A 179 3.71 -5.54 12.06
C PHE A 179 5.11 -4.90 12.00
N GLN A 180 5.48 -4.30 10.87
CA GLN A 180 6.82 -3.77 10.59
C GLN A 180 7.90 -4.87 10.60
N SER A 181 7.55 -6.08 10.20
CA SER A 181 8.52 -7.16 10.03
C SER A 181 8.95 -7.26 8.57
N ILE A 182 10.25 -7.38 8.34
CA ILE A 182 10.84 -7.56 7.01
C ILE A 182 10.37 -8.90 6.45
N GLU A 183 9.84 -8.89 5.23
CA GLU A 183 9.55 -10.11 4.50
C GLU A 183 10.85 -10.85 4.13
N PRO A 184 10.99 -12.16 4.46
CA PRO A 184 12.26 -12.87 4.27
C PRO A 184 12.78 -12.88 2.83
N ASP A 185 11.86 -12.90 1.86
CA ASP A 185 12.18 -12.88 0.44
C ASP A 185 12.05 -11.49 -0.19
N GLY A 186 11.83 -10.45 0.61
CA GLY A 186 11.59 -9.07 0.20
C GLY A 186 12.64 -8.08 0.70
N CYS A 187 13.88 -8.51 0.93
CA CYS A 187 14.99 -7.65 1.34
C CYS A 187 16.14 -7.72 0.34
N PHE A 188 16.56 -6.57 -0.18
CA PHE A 188 17.59 -6.46 -1.20
C PHE A 188 18.65 -5.41 -0.82
N PHE A 189 19.92 -5.76 -0.98
CA PHE A 189 21.04 -4.83 -0.95
C PHE A 189 21.56 -4.66 -2.37
N GLY A 190 21.37 -3.50 -2.95
CA GLY A 190 21.47 -3.33 -4.38
C GLY A 190 20.48 -4.23 -5.13
N ARG A 191 20.98 -5.07 -6.03
CA ARG A 191 20.20 -6.10 -6.75
C ARG A 191 20.30 -7.48 -6.12
N HIS A 192 21.14 -7.63 -5.09
CA HIS A 192 21.32 -8.88 -4.39
C HIS A 192 20.21 -9.09 -3.35
N LYS A 193 19.50 -10.23 -3.43
CA LYS A 193 18.51 -10.64 -2.44
C LYS A 193 19.23 -11.19 -1.21
N LEU A 194 18.97 -10.61 -0.05
CA LEU A 194 19.56 -11.07 1.20
C LEU A 194 18.89 -12.36 1.70
N SER A 195 19.70 -13.26 2.24
CA SER A 195 19.26 -14.45 2.97
C SER A 195 18.69 -14.07 4.33
N ARG A 196 18.05 -15.02 5.01
CA ARG A 196 17.54 -14.80 6.38
C ARG A 196 18.66 -14.55 7.38
N GLU A 197 19.78 -15.21 7.19
CA GLU A 197 20.98 -15.10 7.99
C GLU A 197 21.57 -13.70 7.87
N GLU A 198 21.73 -13.20 6.64
CA GLU A 198 22.21 -11.83 6.36
C GLU A 198 21.25 -10.77 6.90
N ILE A 199 19.93 -10.97 6.78
CA ILE A 199 18.94 -10.05 7.37
C ILE A 199 19.08 -10.00 8.90
N ASN A 200 19.26 -11.15 9.55
CA ASN A 200 19.47 -11.21 11.00
C ASN A 200 20.80 -10.60 11.43
N GLU A 201 21.85 -10.73 10.63
CA GLU A 201 23.16 -10.10 10.89
C GLU A 201 23.04 -8.57 10.81
N ILE A 202 22.35 -8.03 9.80
CA ILE A 202 22.20 -6.58 9.59
C ILE A 202 21.25 -5.94 10.60
N TYR A 203 20.12 -6.59 10.91
CA TYR A 203 19.02 -6.00 11.67
C TYR A 203 18.87 -6.58 13.09
N GLY A 204 19.54 -7.67 13.42
CA GLY A 204 19.40 -8.40 14.67
C GLY A 204 18.12 -9.25 14.75
N THR A 205 17.03 -8.74 14.24
CA THR A 205 15.74 -9.42 14.08
C THR A 205 15.08 -8.96 12.79
N ARG A 206 14.02 -9.64 12.34
CA ARG A 206 13.24 -9.15 11.20
C ARG A 206 12.29 -8.00 11.55
N HIS A 207 12.05 -7.73 12.82
CA HIS A 207 11.16 -6.65 13.25
C HIS A 207 11.93 -5.32 13.32
N ILE A 208 11.41 -4.32 12.62
CA ILE A 208 11.96 -2.96 12.61
C ILE A 208 11.49 -2.22 13.85
N GLY A 209 12.43 -1.87 14.73
CA GLY A 209 12.17 -1.07 15.91
C GLY A 209 11.88 0.41 15.58
N ARG A 210 11.33 1.15 16.56
CA ARG A 210 10.95 2.57 16.36
C ARG A 210 12.10 3.46 15.91
N ASP A 211 13.29 3.25 16.40
CA ASP A 211 14.46 4.08 16.04
C ASP A 211 14.95 3.74 14.63
N GLN A 212 14.97 2.46 14.26
CA GLN A 212 15.25 2.04 12.88
C GLN A 212 14.21 2.58 11.89
N ALA A 213 12.93 2.59 12.28
CA ALA A 213 11.85 3.07 11.42
C ALA A 213 11.97 4.56 11.04
N ARG A 214 12.70 5.38 11.82
CA ARG A 214 12.97 6.79 11.51
C ARG A 214 13.91 6.96 10.32
N GLU A 215 14.73 5.99 10.06
CA GLU A 215 15.70 5.98 8.96
C GLU A 215 15.14 5.38 7.67
N LEU A 216 13.92 4.85 7.74
CA LEU A 216 13.24 4.29 6.58
C LEU A 216 12.54 5.39 5.77
N VAL A 217 12.71 5.31 4.47
CA VAL A 217 11.96 6.13 3.50
C VAL A 217 10.94 5.24 2.80
N GLY A 218 9.66 5.63 2.84
CA GLY A 218 8.60 4.91 2.17
C GLY A 218 8.52 5.30 0.69
N LEU A 219 8.61 4.31 -0.18
CA LEU A 219 8.44 4.44 -1.63
C LEU A 219 6.99 4.11 -1.98
N MET A 220 6.10 5.11 -1.84
CA MET A 220 4.64 4.90 -1.75
C MET A 220 3.85 5.36 -2.97
N ASP A 221 4.49 5.97 -3.95
CA ASP A 221 3.90 6.38 -5.22
C ASP A 221 4.57 5.70 -6.42
N LEU A 222 4.04 5.95 -7.60
CA LEU A 222 4.58 5.35 -8.82
C LEU A 222 5.86 6.05 -9.32
N PHE A 223 6.10 7.31 -8.95
CA PHE A 223 7.36 8.00 -9.30
C PHE A 223 8.57 7.38 -8.62
N CYS A 224 8.39 6.77 -7.44
CA CYS A 224 9.46 6.07 -6.71
C CYS A 224 10.04 4.85 -7.44
N PHE A 225 9.42 4.36 -8.52
CA PHE A 225 9.93 3.19 -9.25
C PHE A 225 11.28 3.45 -9.89
N SER A 226 11.46 4.62 -10.51
CA SER A 226 12.76 5.05 -11.06
C SER A 226 13.81 5.18 -9.97
N GLU A 227 13.43 5.79 -8.84
CA GLU A 227 14.30 5.99 -7.68
C GLU A 227 14.76 4.65 -7.08
N ALA A 228 13.83 3.72 -6.83
CA ALA A 228 14.14 2.39 -6.29
C ALA A 228 15.12 1.62 -7.19
N CYS A 229 14.90 1.66 -8.51
CA CYS A 229 15.81 1.03 -9.46
C CYS A 229 17.19 1.69 -9.45
N LEU A 230 17.23 3.01 -9.51
CA LEU A 230 18.50 3.75 -9.60
C LEU A 230 19.34 3.57 -8.35
N ILE A 231 18.73 3.64 -7.14
CA ILE A 231 19.42 3.35 -5.88
C ILE A 231 19.99 1.92 -5.91
N ALA A 232 19.19 0.94 -6.31
CA ALA A 232 19.64 -0.46 -6.34
C ALA A 232 20.81 -0.66 -7.33
N ASP A 233 20.76 -0.03 -8.50
CA ASP A 233 21.82 -0.14 -9.51
C ASP A 233 23.11 0.54 -9.06
N MET A 234 23.01 1.72 -8.44
CA MET A 234 24.20 2.41 -7.92
C MET A 234 24.83 1.61 -6.78
N VAL A 235 24.06 1.13 -5.81
CA VAL A 235 24.57 0.27 -4.73
C VAL A 235 25.23 -0.98 -5.32
N GLN A 236 24.57 -1.67 -6.27
CA GLN A 236 25.13 -2.86 -6.90
C GLN A 236 26.44 -2.58 -7.62
N HIS A 237 26.53 -1.44 -8.32
CA HIS A 237 27.75 -1.04 -9.01
C HIS A 237 28.94 -0.92 -8.05
N PHE A 238 28.77 -0.25 -6.92
CA PHE A 238 29.84 -0.09 -5.92
C PHE A 238 30.25 -1.42 -5.29
N VAL A 239 29.27 -2.31 -5.06
CA VAL A 239 29.53 -3.67 -4.54
C VAL A 239 30.35 -4.47 -5.55
N ASP A 240 29.94 -4.49 -6.82
CA ASP A 240 30.62 -5.26 -7.89
C ASP A 240 32.03 -4.73 -8.17
N ALA A 241 32.21 -3.41 -8.10
CA ALA A 241 33.49 -2.74 -8.25
C ALA A 241 34.38 -2.86 -7.02
N LYS A 242 33.87 -3.43 -5.91
CA LYS A 242 34.56 -3.55 -4.61
C LYS A 242 35.06 -2.20 -4.07
N LEU A 243 34.29 -1.16 -4.30
CA LEU A 243 34.55 0.18 -3.79
C LEU A 243 33.92 0.35 -2.41
N GLU A 244 34.61 1.04 -1.52
CA GLU A 244 34.03 1.46 -0.25
C GLU A 244 33.05 2.62 -0.51
N PHE A 245 31.85 2.55 0.07
CA PHE A 245 30.83 3.57 -0.05
C PHE A 245 29.94 3.61 1.19
N ASP A 246 29.28 4.73 1.37
CA ASP A 246 28.23 4.90 2.37
C ASP A 246 26.85 4.95 1.65
N ALA A 247 26.01 4.00 1.98
CA ALA A 247 24.68 3.87 1.35
C ALA A 247 23.80 5.12 1.55
N CYS A 248 24.02 5.86 2.65
CA CYS A 248 23.28 7.10 2.92
C CYS A 248 23.59 8.18 1.89
N TYR A 249 24.85 8.30 1.45
CA TYR A 249 25.23 9.27 0.43
C TYR A 249 24.69 8.89 -0.96
N ILE A 250 24.72 7.60 -1.30
CA ILE A 250 24.08 7.15 -2.57
C ILE A 250 22.60 7.52 -2.59
N TYR A 251 21.88 7.27 -1.48
CA TYR A 251 20.48 7.67 -1.37
C TYR A 251 20.30 9.19 -1.55
N GLN A 252 21.09 10.00 -0.85
CA GLN A 252 20.99 11.45 -0.92
C GLN A 252 21.24 11.97 -2.34
N ASP A 253 22.23 11.46 -3.02
CA ASP A 253 22.60 11.89 -4.36
C ASP A 253 21.54 11.46 -5.40
N VAL A 254 21.05 10.22 -5.32
CA VAL A 254 19.94 9.77 -6.17
C VAL A 254 18.69 10.59 -5.95
N ASN A 255 18.31 10.84 -4.68
CA ASN A 255 17.14 11.65 -4.34
C ASN A 255 17.28 13.09 -4.86
N ARG A 256 18.47 13.71 -4.73
CA ARG A 256 18.77 15.03 -5.30
C ARG A 256 18.68 15.03 -6.83
N ALA A 257 19.21 14.00 -7.49
CA ALA A 257 19.12 13.86 -8.93
C ALA A 257 17.66 13.74 -9.40
N ILE A 258 16.86 12.90 -8.75
CA ILE A 258 15.42 12.77 -9.04
C ILE A 258 14.70 14.12 -8.84
N GLN A 259 14.96 14.81 -7.71
CA GLN A 259 14.38 16.14 -7.47
C GLN A 259 14.81 17.15 -8.53
N HIS A 260 16.09 17.14 -8.93
CA HIS A 260 16.62 18.05 -9.95
C HIS A 260 15.87 17.88 -11.29
N VAL A 261 15.70 16.65 -11.79
CA VAL A 261 15.06 16.44 -13.10
C VAL A 261 13.58 16.84 -13.10
N HIS A 262 12.91 16.79 -11.95
CA HIS A 262 11.55 17.31 -11.81
C HIS A 262 11.53 18.86 -11.71
N GLN A 263 12.37 19.45 -10.84
CA GLN A 263 12.37 20.89 -10.56
C GLN A 263 12.94 21.74 -11.71
N SER A 264 13.91 21.21 -12.45
CA SER A 264 14.47 21.87 -13.65
C SER A 264 13.51 21.91 -14.84
N GLY A 265 12.39 21.17 -14.77
CA GLY A 265 11.44 21.07 -15.87
C GLY A 265 11.85 20.14 -17.00
N LEU A 266 12.98 19.44 -16.89
CA LEU A 266 13.46 18.52 -17.94
C LEU A 266 12.45 17.43 -18.27
N VAL A 267 11.88 16.79 -17.26
CA VAL A 267 10.82 15.77 -17.44
C VAL A 267 9.61 16.38 -18.14
N HIS A 268 9.17 17.56 -17.70
CA HIS A 268 8.03 18.24 -18.28
C HIS A 268 8.25 18.63 -19.74
N GLN A 269 9.42 19.17 -20.08
CA GLN A 269 9.79 19.49 -21.46
C GLN A 269 9.76 18.26 -22.37
N GLN A 270 10.26 17.12 -21.89
CA GLN A 270 10.23 15.87 -22.65
C GLN A 270 8.80 15.35 -22.86
N ILE A 271 7.95 15.41 -21.83
CA ILE A 271 6.55 15.03 -21.97
C ILE A 271 5.84 15.93 -22.99
N LEU A 272 6.07 17.25 -22.95
CA LEU A 272 5.47 18.19 -23.91
C LEU A 272 5.99 18.00 -25.35
N SER A 273 7.24 17.56 -25.50
CA SER A 273 7.80 17.30 -26.84
C SER A 273 7.20 16.08 -27.53
N ASP A 274 6.81 15.06 -26.77
CA ASP A 274 6.17 13.83 -27.28
C ASP A 274 5.12 13.30 -26.29
N PRO A 275 3.97 13.97 -26.15
CA PRO A 275 2.94 13.55 -25.21
C PRO A 275 2.40 12.13 -25.47
N GLN A 276 2.39 11.69 -26.72
CA GLN A 276 1.86 10.37 -27.09
C GLN A 276 2.73 9.22 -26.57
N ARG A 277 4.01 9.47 -26.37
CA ARG A 277 4.95 8.49 -25.81
C ARG A 277 4.77 8.31 -24.30
N TYR A 278 4.48 9.38 -23.57
CA TYR A 278 4.50 9.40 -22.12
C TYR A 278 3.11 9.33 -21.48
N LEU A 279 2.09 9.82 -22.18
CA LEU A 279 0.71 9.79 -21.67
C LEU A 279 -0.07 8.64 -22.33
N VAL A 280 -0.82 7.91 -21.53
CA VAL A 280 -1.79 6.94 -22.05
C VAL A 280 -2.99 7.72 -22.57
N LYS A 281 -3.38 7.48 -23.84
CA LYS A 281 -4.58 8.09 -24.41
C LYS A 281 -5.81 7.66 -23.62
N ASN A 282 -6.47 8.63 -23.00
CA ASN A 282 -7.85 8.44 -22.56
C ASN A 282 -8.79 8.89 -23.69
N ASP A 283 -9.74 8.05 -24.05
CA ASP A 283 -10.74 8.33 -25.10
C ASP A 283 -11.74 9.45 -24.73
N THR A 284 -11.50 10.18 -23.64
CA THR A 284 -12.38 11.22 -23.12
C THR A 284 -12.18 12.60 -23.76
N THR A 285 -11.43 12.70 -24.85
CA THR A 285 -11.08 13.98 -25.49
C THR A 285 -12.16 14.53 -26.43
N GLY A 286 -13.42 14.16 -26.24
CA GLY A 286 -14.52 14.64 -27.08
C GLY A 286 -15.10 16.01 -26.70
N SER A 287 -14.57 16.74 -25.71
CA SER A 287 -15.09 18.06 -25.35
C SER A 287 -14.35 19.20 -26.06
N GLU A 288 -15.04 19.99 -26.85
CA GLU A 288 -14.53 21.22 -27.49
C GLU A 288 -14.18 22.34 -26.52
N GLY A 289 -14.23 22.10 -25.19
CA GLY A 289 -14.00 23.11 -24.15
C GLY A 289 -12.62 23.03 -23.49
N SER A 290 -12.19 24.13 -22.86
CA SER A 290 -10.98 24.13 -22.04
C SER A 290 -11.17 23.20 -20.83
N TRP A 291 -10.19 22.33 -20.53
CA TRP A 291 -10.19 21.47 -19.35
C TRP A 291 -10.41 22.25 -18.02
N ARG A 292 -10.05 23.55 -17.98
CA ARG A 292 -10.28 24.43 -16.82
C ARG A 292 -11.75 24.57 -16.46
N GLN A 293 -12.63 24.51 -17.45
CA GLN A 293 -14.09 24.60 -17.26
C GLN A 293 -14.68 23.36 -16.58
N LEU A 294 -13.93 22.27 -16.52
CA LEU A 294 -14.35 21.05 -15.85
C LEU A 294 -14.28 21.14 -14.31
N PHE A 295 -13.57 22.14 -13.78
CA PHE A 295 -13.31 22.25 -12.35
C PHE A 295 -13.73 23.62 -11.81
N ASP A 296 -14.29 23.62 -10.60
CA ASP A 296 -14.65 24.85 -9.88
C ASP A 296 -13.45 25.50 -9.19
N VAL A 297 -12.48 24.69 -8.75
CA VAL A 297 -11.23 25.15 -8.12
C VAL A 297 -10.06 24.34 -8.64
N ILE A 298 -9.00 25.02 -9.08
CA ILE A 298 -7.76 24.41 -9.54
C ILE A 298 -6.61 24.99 -8.72
N ILE A 299 -5.85 24.11 -8.06
CA ILE A 299 -4.71 24.50 -7.21
C ILE A 299 -3.46 23.78 -7.72
N ALA A 300 -2.53 24.55 -8.28
CA ALA A 300 -1.20 24.08 -8.65
C ALA A 300 -0.24 24.21 -7.47
N GLN A 301 0.81 23.40 -7.44
CA GLN A 301 1.83 23.40 -6.38
C GLN A 301 1.24 23.51 -4.96
N ALA A 302 0.20 22.72 -4.68
CA ALA A 302 -0.43 22.72 -3.36
C ALA A 302 0.54 22.27 -2.24
N ASN A 303 1.67 21.64 -2.59
CA ASN A 303 2.69 21.16 -1.66
C ASN A 303 2.12 20.22 -0.59
N LYS A 304 1.33 19.23 -1.02
CA LYS A 304 0.88 18.15 -0.12
C LYS A 304 2.10 17.35 0.41
N PRO A 305 2.15 16.95 1.66
CA PRO A 305 1.11 17.06 2.70
C PRO A 305 1.09 18.41 3.45
N SER A 306 2.01 19.33 3.19
CA SER A 306 2.10 20.62 3.92
C SER A 306 0.83 21.47 3.78
N PHE A 307 0.07 21.34 2.67
CA PHE A 307 -1.23 21.98 2.48
C PHE A 307 -2.19 21.75 3.66
N TYR A 308 -2.16 20.57 4.29
CA TYR A 308 -3.05 20.23 5.39
C TYR A 308 -2.61 20.76 6.75
N THR A 309 -1.37 21.23 6.88
CA THR A 309 -0.77 21.62 8.17
C THR A 309 -0.18 23.02 8.20
N SER A 310 0.08 23.62 7.04
CA SER A 310 0.67 24.97 6.94
C SER A 310 -0.41 26.07 6.92
N GLU A 311 0.05 27.31 7.04
CA GLU A 311 -0.79 28.50 6.84
C GLU A 311 -0.37 29.31 5.59
N HIS A 312 0.28 28.66 4.64
CA HIS A 312 0.74 29.31 3.41
C HIS A 312 -0.45 29.86 2.60
N PRO A 313 -0.47 31.14 2.20
CA PRO A 313 -1.63 31.73 1.52
C PRO A 313 -1.73 31.27 0.06
N PHE A 314 -2.95 31.33 -0.49
CA PHE A 314 -3.16 31.17 -1.93
C PHE A 314 -2.62 32.36 -2.70
N ARG A 315 -2.18 32.11 -3.93
CA ARG A 315 -1.85 33.14 -4.94
C ARG A 315 -2.59 32.79 -6.23
N SER A 316 -3.19 33.79 -6.87
CA SER A 316 -3.75 33.63 -8.21
C SER A 316 -2.64 33.68 -9.26
N TYR A 317 -2.79 32.87 -10.31
CA TYR A 317 -1.86 32.82 -11.44
C TYR A 317 -2.42 33.62 -12.61
N ASP A 318 -1.67 34.62 -13.05
CA ASP A 318 -1.97 35.43 -14.24
C ASP A 318 -1.38 34.69 -15.46
N THR A 319 -2.25 34.08 -16.25
CA THR A 319 -1.85 33.29 -17.43
C THR A 319 -1.35 34.16 -18.60
N GLU A 320 -1.69 35.44 -18.64
CA GLU A 320 -1.25 36.35 -19.70
C GLU A 320 0.18 36.84 -19.43
N LYS A 321 0.50 37.10 -18.17
CA LYS A 321 1.81 37.59 -17.75
C LYS A 321 2.77 36.49 -17.30
N ASP A 322 2.29 35.23 -17.24
CA ASP A 322 3.04 34.11 -16.70
C ASP A 322 3.65 34.40 -15.31
N THR A 323 2.83 34.92 -14.41
CA THR A 323 3.30 35.35 -13.08
C THR A 323 2.26 35.12 -11.99
N LEU A 324 2.73 35.05 -10.74
CA LEU A 324 1.88 34.93 -9.58
C LEU A 324 1.51 36.31 -9.03
N ALA A 325 0.22 36.57 -8.89
CA ALA A 325 -0.28 37.83 -8.32
C ALA A 325 0.06 37.94 -6.82
N PHE A 326 0.20 39.16 -6.33
CA PHE A 326 0.44 39.48 -4.91
C PHE A 326 -0.85 39.74 -4.13
N SER A 327 -1.98 39.87 -4.83
CA SER A 327 -3.28 40.13 -4.21
C SER A 327 -3.73 38.96 -3.35
N LYS A 328 -4.39 39.26 -2.23
CA LYS A 328 -5.02 38.26 -1.37
C LYS A 328 -6.14 37.55 -2.11
N VAL A 329 -6.23 36.26 -1.91
CA VAL A 329 -7.30 35.40 -2.46
C VAL A 329 -8.34 35.15 -1.37
N ASP A 330 -9.50 35.81 -1.50
CA ASP A 330 -10.66 35.64 -0.60
C ASP A 330 -11.83 34.89 -1.27
N VAL A 331 -11.75 34.64 -2.57
CA VAL A 331 -12.74 33.92 -3.36
C VAL A 331 -12.05 33.17 -4.49
N PHE A 332 -12.56 31.98 -4.84
CA PHE A 332 -12.14 31.25 -6.03
C PHE A 332 -13.04 31.61 -7.21
N LEU A 333 -12.43 32.08 -8.30
CA LEU A 333 -13.11 32.43 -9.54
C LEU A 333 -13.07 31.28 -10.54
N PRO A 334 -14.12 31.05 -11.34
CA PRO A 334 -14.14 30.04 -12.38
C PRO A 334 -12.99 30.22 -13.39
N ASN A 335 -12.43 29.11 -13.87
CA ASN A 335 -11.33 29.05 -14.84
C ASN A 335 -9.99 29.67 -14.36
N GLN A 336 -9.90 30.12 -13.11
CA GLN A 336 -8.68 30.66 -12.51
C GLN A 336 -7.83 29.52 -11.91
N ILE A 337 -6.52 29.60 -12.10
CA ILE A 337 -5.56 28.71 -11.42
C ILE A 337 -5.01 29.42 -10.19
N TYR A 338 -4.95 28.70 -9.09
CA TYR A 338 -4.36 29.15 -7.83
C TYR A 338 -3.12 28.32 -7.52
N TYR A 339 -2.18 28.90 -6.80
CA TYR A 339 -0.95 28.26 -6.36
C TYR A 339 -0.88 28.22 -4.84
N HIS A 340 -0.24 27.17 -4.32
CA HIS A 340 0.01 26.97 -2.88
C HIS A 340 -1.28 26.85 -2.07
N GLY A 341 -1.40 27.67 -1.01
CA GLY A 341 -2.57 27.65 -0.14
C GLY A 341 -2.47 26.68 1.02
N ASN A 342 -3.54 26.64 1.79
CA ASN A 342 -3.68 25.75 2.93
C ASN A 342 -5.14 25.36 3.15
N LEU A 343 -5.35 24.23 3.87
CA LEU A 343 -6.67 23.68 4.15
C LEU A 343 -7.59 24.67 4.87
N LYS A 344 -7.08 25.41 5.87
CA LYS A 344 -7.88 26.38 6.66
C LYS A 344 -8.46 27.48 5.78
N ALA A 345 -7.64 28.10 4.94
CA ALA A 345 -8.09 29.11 3.99
C ALA A 345 -9.02 28.52 2.92
N PHE A 346 -8.72 27.32 2.43
CA PHE A 346 -9.58 26.59 1.48
C PHE A 346 -11.00 26.41 2.02
N LEU A 347 -11.14 25.90 3.26
CA LEU A 347 -12.44 25.69 3.90
C LEU A 347 -13.14 27.02 4.22
N GLN A 348 -12.39 28.07 4.53
CA GLN A 348 -12.95 29.41 4.76
C GLN A 348 -13.56 30.02 3.48
N ILE A 349 -12.93 29.78 2.33
CA ILE A 349 -13.41 30.30 1.04
C ILE A 349 -14.57 29.45 0.51
N THR A 350 -14.40 28.12 0.45
CA THR A 350 -15.35 27.23 -0.20
C THR A 350 -16.58 26.91 0.63
N LYS A 351 -16.44 26.92 1.98
CA LYS A 351 -17.46 26.42 2.92
C LYS A 351 -17.84 24.95 2.69
N TRP A 352 -17.00 24.16 2.04
CA TRP A 352 -17.22 22.76 1.83
C TRP A 352 -16.89 21.97 3.11
N HIS A 353 -17.80 21.11 3.53
CA HIS A 353 -17.65 20.34 4.77
C HIS A 353 -17.11 18.94 4.52
N GLY A 354 -16.32 18.43 5.45
CA GLY A 354 -15.54 17.23 5.31
C GLY A 354 -16.27 16.01 4.73
N PRO A 355 -17.41 15.56 5.30
CA PRO A 355 -18.09 14.34 4.84
C PRO A 355 -18.69 14.42 3.44
N GLU A 356 -18.90 15.63 2.92
CA GLU A 356 -19.45 15.90 1.59
C GLU A 356 -18.38 15.91 0.49
N VAL A 357 -17.11 15.91 0.88
CA VAL A 357 -15.96 15.91 -0.04
C VAL A 357 -15.40 14.51 -0.14
N ILE A 358 -15.22 14.00 -1.35
CA ILE A 358 -14.38 12.83 -1.61
C ILE A 358 -13.14 13.26 -2.39
N TYR A 359 -11.97 12.81 -1.95
CA TYR A 359 -10.69 13.12 -2.57
C TYR A 359 -10.06 11.86 -3.17
N PHE A 360 -9.73 11.93 -4.44
CA PHE A 360 -9.10 10.87 -5.23
C PHE A 360 -7.61 11.14 -5.36
N GLY A 361 -6.79 10.14 -5.09
CA GLY A 361 -5.35 10.22 -5.27
C GLY A 361 -4.65 8.88 -5.18
N ASP A 362 -3.44 8.81 -5.71
CA ASP A 362 -2.63 7.60 -5.72
C ASP A 362 -1.61 7.55 -4.56
N HIS A 363 -1.21 8.69 -4.02
CA HIS A 363 -0.18 8.78 -3.00
C HIS A 363 -0.73 8.67 -1.57
N LEU A 364 -0.33 7.61 -0.84
CA LEU A 364 -0.84 7.27 0.50
C LEU A 364 -0.83 8.42 1.51
N PHE A 365 0.27 9.17 1.59
CA PHE A 365 0.44 10.16 2.65
C PHE A 365 -0.06 11.54 2.25
N SER A 366 0.15 11.95 1.01
CA SER A 366 -0.26 13.27 0.53
C SER A 366 -1.74 13.32 0.16
N ASP A 367 -2.30 12.23 -0.41
CA ASP A 367 -3.65 12.23 -0.96
C ASP A 367 -4.69 11.50 -0.11
N LEU A 368 -4.26 10.61 0.77
CA LEU A 368 -5.20 9.86 1.61
C LEU A 368 -5.13 10.27 3.08
N ARG A 369 -3.94 10.23 3.68
CA ARG A 369 -3.79 10.54 5.10
C ARG A 369 -4.15 11.99 5.43
N GLY A 370 -3.73 12.95 4.59
CA GLY A 370 -4.03 14.37 4.77
C GLY A 370 -5.54 14.65 4.72
N PRO A 371 -6.23 14.32 3.61
CA PRO A 371 -7.68 14.46 3.48
C PRO A 371 -8.47 13.70 4.55
N SER A 372 -8.10 12.46 4.86
CA SER A 372 -8.76 11.67 5.91
C SER A 372 -8.71 12.37 7.28
N LYS A 373 -7.54 12.97 7.64
CA LYS A 373 -7.41 13.78 8.87
C LYS A 373 -8.20 15.08 8.81
N ALA A 374 -8.41 15.64 7.62
CA ALA A 374 -9.26 16.80 7.39
C ALA A 374 -10.76 16.48 7.47
N GLY A 375 -11.12 15.21 7.65
CA GLY A 375 -12.50 14.74 7.71
C GLY A 375 -13.13 14.52 6.34
N TRP A 376 -12.35 14.57 5.25
CA TRP A 376 -12.82 14.25 3.90
C TRP A 376 -12.92 12.75 3.71
N ARG A 377 -13.80 12.32 2.80
CA ARG A 377 -13.78 10.97 2.28
C ARG A 377 -12.61 10.80 1.31
N THR A 378 -12.09 9.59 1.21
CA THR A 378 -10.89 9.31 0.41
C THR A 378 -11.09 8.09 -0.47
N ALA A 379 -10.66 8.22 -1.73
CA ALA A 379 -10.64 7.16 -2.72
C ALA A 379 -9.20 6.94 -3.22
N ALA A 380 -8.59 5.82 -2.85
CA ALA A 380 -7.26 5.48 -3.32
C ALA A 380 -7.29 4.97 -4.77
N ILE A 381 -6.44 5.52 -5.61
CA ILE A 381 -6.24 5.06 -6.99
C ILE A 381 -5.01 4.18 -7.05
N ILE A 382 -5.22 2.91 -7.38
CA ILE A 382 -4.18 1.89 -7.32
C ILE A 382 -4.14 1.13 -8.65
N HIS A 383 -3.32 1.59 -9.57
CA HIS A 383 -3.22 1.04 -10.93
C HIS A 383 -2.88 -0.44 -10.97
N GLU A 384 -2.06 -0.91 -10.02
CA GLU A 384 -1.62 -2.31 -9.93
C GLU A 384 -2.76 -3.27 -9.58
N LEU A 385 -3.86 -2.75 -9.04
CA LEU A 385 -4.99 -3.53 -8.53
C LEU A 385 -5.61 -4.43 -9.61
N GLU A 386 -5.76 -3.92 -10.84
CA GLU A 386 -6.32 -4.71 -11.96
C GLU A 386 -5.49 -5.97 -12.23
N ASN A 387 -4.17 -5.84 -12.22
CA ASN A 387 -3.27 -6.97 -12.47
C ASN A 387 -3.26 -7.95 -11.28
N GLU A 388 -3.21 -7.44 -10.05
CA GLU A 388 -3.25 -8.31 -8.85
C GLU A 388 -4.56 -9.09 -8.77
N ILE A 389 -5.69 -8.45 -9.02
CA ILE A 389 -7.00 -9.13 -9.04
C ILE A 389 -7.07 -10.17 -10.17
N ARG A 390 -6.52 -9.86 -11.34
CA ARG A 390 -6.47 -10.82 -12.45
C ARG A 390 -5.72 -12.08 -12.05
N ILE A 391 -4.54 -11.92 -11.45
CA ILE A 391 -3.73 -13.05 -10.95
C ILE A 391 -4.50 -13.83 -9.86
N GLN A 392 -5.10 -13.13 -8.90
CA GLN A 392 -5.88 -13.77 -7.83
C GLN A 392 -7.12 -14.51 -8.37
N ASN A 393 -7.66 -14.10 -9.52
CA ASN A 393 -8.76 -14.77 -10.20
C ASN A 393 -8.35 -16.00 -11.00
N GLU A 394 -7.06 -16.23 -11.22
CA GLU A 394 -6.58 -17.41 -11.92
C GLU A 394 -6.81 -18.68 -11.09
N ASP A 395 -7.30 -19.72 -11.73
CA ASP A 395 -7.57 -20.99 -11.06
C ASP A 395 -6.30 -21.61 -10.49
N SER A 396 -5.16 -21.40 -11.18
CA SER A 396 -3.82 -21.78 -10.71
C SER A 396 -3.46 -21.14 -9.38
N TYR A 397 -3.65 -19.82 -9.24
CA TYR A 397 -3.40 -19.10 -7.99
C TYR A 397 -4.29 -19.59 -6.86
N ARG A 398 -5.59 -19.67 -7.10
CA ARG A 398 -6.59 -20.14 -6.14
C ARG A 398 -6.31 -21.58 -5.66
N CYS A 399 -5.87 -22.44 -6.58
CA CYS A 399 -5.46 -23.80 -6.25
C CYS A 399 -4.25 -23.80 -5.31
N GLN A 400 -3.21 -23.01 -5.60
CA GLN A 400 -2.04 -22.93 -4.72
C GLN A 400 -2.38 -22.32 -3.35
N GLN A 401 -3.27 -21.34 -3.32
CA GLN A 401 -3.75 -20.73 -2.07
C GLN A 401 -4.52 -21.77 -1.22
N ALA A 402 -5.39 -22.56 -1.84
CA ALA A 402 -6.10 -23.64 -1.14
C ALA A 402 -5.13 -24.70 -0.60
N LYS A 403 -4.13 -25.10 -1.41
CA LYS A 403 -3.05 -26.02 -0.96
C LYS A 403 -2.32 -25.46 0.25
N TYR A 404 -1.90 -24.21 0.19
CA TYR A 404 -1.19 -23.56 1.30
C TYR A 404 -2.00 -23.60 2.59
N HIS A 405 -3.30 -23.28 2.53
CA HIS A 405 -4.18 -23.27 3.71
C HIS A 405 -4.37 -24.66 4.30
N ILE A 406 -4.60 -25.68 3.46
CA ILE A 406 -4.74 -27.07 3.91
C ILE A 406 -3.45 -27.55 4.61
N LEU A 407 -2.29 -27.28 4.00
CA LEU A 407 -1.01 -27.66 4.56
C LEU A 407 -0.72 -26.96 5.88
N GLN A 408 -1.12 -25.69 6.00
CA GLN A 408 -0.98 -24.93 7.25
C GLN A 408 -1.91 -25.47 8.35
N GLU A 409 -3.13 -25.87 8.00
CA GLU A 409 -4.06 -26.50 8.94
C GLU A 409 -3.53 -27.84 9.43
N LEU A 410 -3.01 -28.70 8.53
CA LEU A 410 -2.42 -29.98 8.89
C LEU A 410 -1.18 -29.81 9.78
N LEU A 411 -0.34 -28.83 9.48
CA LEU A 411 0.82 -28.48 10.32
C LEU A 411 0.37 -28.03 11.72
N GLY A 412 -0.68 -27.20 11.81
CA GLY A 412 -1.26 -26.80 13.10
C GLY A 412 -1.81 -27.97 13.90
N LYS A 413 -2.53 -28.89 13.24
CA LYS A 413 -3.02 -30.14 13.88
C LYS A 413 -1.85 -30.99 14.40
N LEU A 414 -0.77 -31.10 13.62
CA LEU A 414 0.42 -31.86 14.01
C LEU A 414 1.14 -31.21 15.20
N GLN A 415 1.31 -29.91 15.18
CA GLN A 415 1.92 -29.15 16.27
C GLN A 415 1.10 -29.19 17.57
N ALA A 416 -0.22 -29.23 17.47
CA ALA A 416 -1.11 -29.37 18.63
C ALA A 416 -1.02 -30.77 19.29
N CYS A 417 -0.39 -31.74 18.64
CA CYS A 417 -0.16 -33.07 19.20
C CYS A 417 1.12 -33.14 20.06
N VAL A 418 1.82 -32.04 20.25
CA VAL A 418 3.13 -31.99 20.93
C VAL A 418 2.99 -32.22 22.45
N GLY A 419 3.39 -33.39 22.88
CA GLY A 419 3.85 -33.72 24.23
C GLY A 419 5.29 -34.20 24.10
N ASN A 420 5.52 -35.50 24.15
CA ASN A 420 6.85 -36.10 24.01
C ASN A 420 7.28 -36.46 22.56
N CYS A 421 6.46 -36.06 21.55
CA CYS A 421 6.62 -36.53 20.15
C CYS A 421 7.81 -35.94 19.39
N GLN A 422 8.43 -34.88 19.86
CA GLN A 422 9.56 -34.25 19.16
C GLN A 422 10.77 -35.18 18.94
N LYS A 423 10.78 -36.34 19.60
CA LYS A 423 11.81 -37.36 19.45
C LYS A 423 11.46 -38.44 18.43
N GLU A 424 10.22 -38.47 17.92
CA GLU A 424 9.82 -39.46 16.93
C GLU A 424 10.28 -39.07 15.53
N GLU A 425 11.01 -39.95 14.87
CA GLU A 425 11.48 -39.75 13.50
C GLU A 425 10.31 -39.52 12.52
N ALA A 426 9.20 -40.25 12.69
CA ALA A 426 7.99 -40.11 11.90
C ALA A 426 7.35 -38.71 12.00
N TYR A 427 7.36 -38.09 13.21
CA TYR A 427 6.88 -36.74 13.42
C TYR A 427 7.74 -35.73 12.67
N ASN A 428 9.06 -35.78 12.83
CA ASN A 428 9.98 -34.88 12.16
C ASN A 428 9.94 -34.99 10.64
N ALA A 429 9.84 -36.21 10.12
CA ALA A 429 9.67 -36.46 8.69
C ALA A 429 8.38 -35.82 8.15
N LEU A 430 7.26 -35.93 8.86
CA LEU A 430 5.98 -35.36 8.45
C LEU A 430 5.99 -33.83 8.55
N VAL A 431 6.61 -33.24 9.60
CA VAL A 431 6.80 -31.80 9.72
C VAL A 431 7.59 -31.25 8.54
N ASN A 432 8.71 -31.88 8.20
CA ASN A 432 9.54 -31.47 7.08
C ASN A 432 8.76 -31.54 5.75
N GLU A 433 8.07 -32.64 5.49
CA GLU A 433 7.27 -32.82 4.28
C GLU A 433 6.16 -31.76 4.15
N LEU A 434 5.42 -31.49 5.23
CA LEU A 434 4.39 -30.43 5.26
C LEU A 434 4.97 -29.04 5.01
N ASN A 435 6.13 -28.74 5.60
CA ASN A 435 6.82 -27.48 5.39
C ASN A 435 7.32 -27.33 3.95
N ASP A 436 7.88 -28.38 3.37
CA ASP A 436 8.37 -28.38 1.99
C ASP A 436 7.23 -28.14 0.99
N GLU A 437 6.11 -28.87 1.14
CA GLU A 437 4.93 -28.68 0.30
C GLU A 437 4.32 -27.29 0.47
N ARG A 438 4.25 -26.79 1.70
CA ARG A 438 3.80 -25.43 1.99
C ARG A 438 4.69 -24.38 1.34
N GLN A 439 6.01 -24.57 1.40
CA GLN A 439 6.97 -23.68 0.77
C GLN A 439 6.85 -23.72 -0.77
N ARG A 440 6.62 -24.89 -1.36
CA ARG A 440 6.36 -25.00 -2.81
C ARG A 440 5.11 -24.24 -3.23
N ALA A 441 4.00 -24.41 -2.51
CA ALA A 441 2.76 -23.68 -2.79
C ALA A 441 2.94 -22.15 -2.66
N ARG A 442 3.65 -21.71 -1.62
CA ARG A 442 3.99 -20.30 -1.39
C ARG A 442 4.84 -19.73 -2.53
N SER A 443 5.90 -20.44 -2.91
CA SER A 443 6.79 -20.02 -3.99
C SER A 443 6.08 -19.96 -5.35
N ALA A 444 5.16 -20.92 -5.60
CA ALA A 444 4.34 -20.91 -6.81
C ALA A 444 3.39 -19.71 -6.86
N MET A 445 2.73 -19.35 -5.75
CA MET A 445 1.90 -18.14 -5.68
C MET A 445 2.73 -16.87 -5.90
N ARG A 446 3.90 -16.77 -5.22
CA ARG A 446 4.80 -15.61 -5.35
C ARG A 446 5.24 -15.39 -6.80
N ALA A 447 5.60 -16.47 -7.50
CA ALA A 447 6.10 -16.41 -8.87
C ALA A 447 5.09 -15.85 -9.89
N MET A 448 3.80 -15.79 -9.54
CA MET A 448 2.75 -15.20 -10.40
C MET A 448 2.72 -13.67 -10.35
N PHE A 449 3.34 -13.07 -9.33
CA PHE A 449 3.44 -11.62 -9.14
C PHE A 449 4.83 -11.09 -9.52
N ASN A 450 5.25 -10.00 -8.90
CA ASN A 450 6.59 -9.48 -9.09
C ASN A 450 7.65 -10.50 -8.63
N ARG A 451 8.60 -10.81 -9.51
CA ARG A 451 9.63 -11.85 -9.24
C ARG A 451 10.55 -11.54 -8.06
N PHE A 452 10.73 -10.24 -7.74
CA PHE A 452 11.63 -9.80 -6.67
C PHE A 452 10.91 -9.65 -5.34
N PHE A 453 9.75 -9.00 -5.33
CA PHE A 453 9.04 -8.64 -4.11
C PHE A 453 7.67 -9.32 -3.95
N GLY A 454 7.22 -10.12 -4.91
CA GLY A 454 5.92 -10.78 -4.87
C GLY A 454 4.74 -9.82 -5.05
N ALA A 455 3.61 -10.11 -4.43
CA ALA A 455 2.39 -9.30 -4.50
C ALA A 455 2.52 -7.97 -3.73
N THR A 456 1.82 -6.91 -4.17
CA THR A 456 1.86 -5.59 -3.51
C THR A 456 1.08 -5.57 -2.19
N PHE A 457 -0.09 -6.23 -2.15
CA PHE A 457 -1.01 -6.14 -1.00
C PHE A 457 -0.75 -7.17 0.09
N VAL A 458 -0.14 -8.29 -0.23
CA VAL A 458 0.12 -9.37 0.73
C VAL A 458 1.59 -9.77 0.73
N THR A 459 2.06 -10.24 1.89
CA THR A 459 3.35 -10.91 2.02
C THR A 459 3.21 -12.38 1.67
N ASP A 460 4.32 -13.04 1.41
CA ASP A 460 4.34 -14.49 1.11
C ASP A 460 3.81 -15.36 2.26
N THR A 461 3.80 -14.83 3.47
CA THR A 461 3.24 -15.52 4.64
C THR A 461 1.72 -15.35 4.76
N GLY A 462 1.09 -14.62 3.82
CA GLY A 462 -0.34 -14.34 3.83
C GLY A 462 -0.75 -13.22 4.78
N GLN A 463 0.23 -12.47 5.31
CA GLN A 463 -0.04 -11.28 6.10
C GLN A 463 -0.27 -10.07 5.18
N GLU A 464 -0.99 -9.10 5.68
CA GLU A 464 -1.17 -7.81 5.01
C GLU A 464 0.17 -7.08 4.90
N SER A 465 0.51 -6.55 3.72
CA SER A 465 1.68 -5.71 3.56
C SER A 465 1.50 -4.36 4.28
N ALA A 466 2.59 -3.69 4.63
CA ALA A 466 2.53 -2.35 5.20
C ALA A 466 1.81 -1.35 4.26
N PHE A 467 1.94 -1.54 2.94
CA PHE A 467 1.21 -0.75 1.94
C PHE A 467 -0.30 -0.96 2.06
N ALA A 468 -0.76 -2.22 2.04
CA ALA A 468 -2.19 -2.56 2.15
C ALA A 468 -2.78 -2.08 3.47
N TYR A 469 -2.06 -2.23 4.58
CA TYR A 469 -2.47 -1.73 5.89
C TYR A 469 -2.71 -0.21 5.88
N ASN A 470 -1.82 0.56 5.26
CA ASN A 470 -2.00 2.01 5.12
C ASN A 470 -3.21 2.36 4.24
N ILE A 471 -3.48 1.60 3.17
CA ILE A 471 -4.69 1.76 2.37
C ILE A 471 -5.94 1.55 3.23
N GLN A 472 -6.01 0.47 4.01
CA GLN A 472 -7.13 0.23 4.92
C GLN A 472 -7.32 1.35 5.94
N GLN A 473 -6.22 1.90 6.44
CA GLN A 473 -6.26 2.93 7.47
C GLN A 473 -6.75 4.27 6.93
N TYR A 474 -6.33 4.67 5.74
CA TYR A 474 -6.52 6.04 5.22
C TYR A 474 -7.52 6.14 4.08
N ALA A 475 -7.78 5.10 3.31
CA ALA A 475 -8.76 5.10 2.25
C ALA A 475 -10.13 4.62 2.73
N ASP A 476 -11.19 5.38 2.45
CA ASP A 476 -12.56 4.89 2.65
C ASP A 476 -12.90 3.84 1.60
N VAL A 477 -12.47 4.07 0.37
CA VAL A 477 -12.61 3.14 -0.75
C VAL A 477 -11.34 3.14 -1.61
N TYR A 478 -11.14 2.10 -2.42
CA TYR A 478 -10.04 2.04 -3.38
C TYR A 478 -10.46 1.33 -4.66
N THR A 479 -9.85 1.72 -5.76
CA THR A 479 -10.11 1.18 -7.10
C THR A 479 -8.88 1.40 -7.99
N SER A 480 -8.89 0.81 -9.19
CA SER A 480 -7.78 0.97 -10.13
C SER A 480 -7.76 2.32 -10.84
N LYS A 481 -8.93 2.91 -11.08
CA LYS A 481 -9.10 4.17 -11.83
C LYS A 481 -10.32 4.96 -11.33
N PRO A 482 -10.29 6.30 -11.38
CA PRO A 482 -11.46 7.11 -11.00
C PRO A 482 -12.70 6.81 -11.83
N GLU A 483 -12.53 6.48 -13.13
CA GLU A 483 -13.61 6.19 -14.07
C GLU A 483 -14.46 4.99 -13.66
N ASN A 484 -13.96 4.12 -12.80
CA ASN A 484 -14.73 2.99 -12.30
C ASN A 484 -15.96 3.43 -11.50
N PHE A 485 -15.96 4.65 -10.95
CA PHE A 485 -17.14 5.23 -10.30
C PHE A 485 -18.31 5.49 -11.26
N LEU A 486 -18.04 5.65 -12.56
CA LEU A 486 -19.09 5.85 -13.57
C LEU A 486 -19.98 4.61 -13.77
N PHE A 487 -19.55 3.44 -13.32
CA PHE A 487 -20.35 2.21 -13.35
C PHE A 487 -21.35 2.11 -12.20
N TYR A 488 -21.34 3.05 -11.26
CA TYR A 488 -22.21 3.07 -10.09
C TYR A 488 -23.20 4.24 -10.19
N PRO A 489 -24.48 4.03 -9.84
CA PRO A 489 -25.44 5.12 -9.81
C PRO A 489 -25.12 6.12 -8.71
N PRO A 490 -25.52 7.41 -8.85
CA PRO A 490 -25.25 8.44 -7.84
C PRO A 490 -25.79 8.12 -6.44
N GLU A 491 -26.84 7.30 -6.36
CA GLU A 491 -27.48 6.86 -5.12
C GLU A 491 -26.83 5.59 -4.54
N ALA A 492 -25.75 5.10 -5.13
CA ALA A 492 -25.13 3.86 -4.69
C ALA A 492 -24.66 3.95 -3.24
N TRP A 493 -24.96 2.90 -2.51
CA TRP A 493 -24.43 2.69 -1.17
C TRP A 493 -23.36 1.61 -1.21
N LEU A 494 -22.12 2.02 -1.04
CA LEU A 494 -20.95 1.16 -1.03
C LEU A 494 -20.71 0.65 0.39
N HIS A 495 -20.81 -0.68 0.57
CA HIS A 495 -20.71 -1.32 1.87
C HIS A 495 -19.35 -1.99 2.05
N ALA A 496 -18.72 -1.76 3.21
CA ALA A 496 -17.58 -2.55 3.64
C ALA A 496 -18.05 -3.99 3.94
N PRO A 497 -17.28 -5.02 3.54
CA PRO A 497 -17.58 -6.39 3.91
C PRO A 497 -17.68 -6.54 5.43
N PHE A 498 -18.72 -7.24 5.90
CA PHE A 498 -19.02 -7.38 7.34
C PHE A 498 -17.87 -8.02 8.13
N ASP A 499 -17.16 -8.97 7.50
CA ASP A 499 -16.16 -9.82 8.15
C ASP A 499 -14.71 -9.41 7.90
N ILE A 500 -14.47 -8.23 7.29
CA ILE A 500 -13.12 -7.82 6.87
C ILE A 500 -12.11 -7.70 8.04
N LYS A 501 -12.59 -7.47 9.25
CA LYS A 501 -11.76 -7.28 10.46
C LYS A 501 -12.16 -8.19 11.61
N ILE A 502 -12.64 -9.40 11.31
CA ILE A 502 -12.97 -10.38 12.35
C ILE A 502 -11.69 -10.89 13.01
N MET A 503 -11.71 -10.96 14.35
CA MET A 503 -10.59 -11.55 15.11
C MET A 503 -10.52 -13.07 14.85
N PRO A 504 -9.32 -13.71 14.98
CA PRO A 504 -9.15 -15.13 14.65
C PRO A 504 -10.11 -16.09 15.35
N HIS A 505 -10.59 -15.73 16.54
CA HIS A 505 -11.53 -16.56 17.33
C HIS A 505 -12.99 -16.45 16.88
N HIS A 506 -13.33 -15.50 16.01
CA HIS A 506 -14.69 -15.38 15.49
C HIS A 506 -15.01 -16.46 14.46
N VAL A 507 -16.21 -17.03 14.57
CA VAL A 507 -16.70 -18.00 13.59
C VAL A 507 -17.13 -17.29 12.31
N LYS A 508 -16.58 -17.77 11.18
CA LYS A 508 -17.00 -17.33 9.84
C LYS A 508 -18.01 -18.33 9.29
N VAL A 509 -19.22 -17.87 9.03
CA VAL A 509 -20.25 -18.68 8.37
C VAL A 509 -20.20 -18.37 6.87
N PRO A 510 -19.84 -19.34 6.01
CA PRO A 510 -19.80 -19.11 4.57
C PRO A 510 -21.21 -18.78 4.03
N ALA A 511 -21.34 -17.67 3.34
CA ALA A 511 -22.63 -17.28 2.71
C ALA A 511 -23.09 -18.31 1.67
N SER A 512 -22.18 -19.13 1.13
CA SER A 512 -22.49 -20.22 0.21
C SER A 512 -23.42 -21.28 0.80
N LEU A 513 -23.50 -21.40 2.14
CA LEU A 513 -24.45 -22.31 2.80
C LEU A 513 -25.92 -21.93 2.58
N PHE A 514 -26.19 -20.68 2.22
CA PHE A 514 -27.54 -20.15 1.99
C PHE A 514 -27.85 -19.87 0.50
N LYS A 515 -26.91 -20.12 -0.37
CA LYS A 515 -27.13 -20.08 -1.83
C LYS A 515 -27.60 -21.47 -2.27
N ALA A 516 -28.88 -21.56 -2.66
CA ALA A 516 -29.45 -22.74 -3.28
C ALA A 516 -28.85 -23.00 -4.66
#